data_d2461594530821070885683f6649db20
#
_entry.id   d2461594530821070885683f6649db20
#
_cell.length_a   1.000
_cell.length_b   1.000
_cell.length_c   1.000
_cell.angle_alpha   90.00
_cell.angle_beta   90.00
_cell.angle_gamma   90.00
#
_symmetry.space_group_name_H-M   'P 1'
#
loop_
_entity.id
_entity.type
_entity.pdbx_description
1 polymer ?
#
loop_
_entity_poly.entity_id
_entity_poly.type
_entity_poly.pdbx_seq_one_letter_code
_entity_poly.pdbx_strand_id
1 'polypeptide(L)'
;MNTKLLVPTDFSEVAQSAMQHAIKFAEIINADVILLHVVSSREEVEEAKEKLTKEITLGSSFSSSCNVTSFVRIGNIFEDIGDVAAELGISLIFMGTHKASRWQKLVGSRAIKVITSSVVPFIVTQEKLMNSNGYDNIVVPLDLNVETKQKLELVAKIAHYFDSQVHLLTNDNSDEFIKTKLKANQVWASNYLESKDIKNSSHLVDQADSLTEGIFKLSKEVDADLIAIMNLADETVLGLYENSFQEEIVANDLKVPVLCVNPHPVTKVSGILVR
;
A
#
# COMPACT_ATOMS: atom_id res chain seq x y z
N MET A 1 -20.39 -4.58 10.37
CA MET A 1 -20.12 -3.32 9.64
C MET A 1 -19.37 -3.70 8.37
N ASN A 2 -19.75 -3.13 7.24
CA ASN A 2 -19.01 -3.38 5.99
C ASN A 2 -17.61 -2.76 6.07
N THR A 3 -16.63 -3.44 5.46
CA THR A 3 -15.29 -2.88 5.24
C THR A 3 -15.41 -1.60 4.40
N LYS A 4 -14.65 -0.56 4.72
CA LYS A 4 -14.66 0.70 4.00
C LYS A 4 -13.28 1.03 3.46
N LEU A 5 -13.22 1.45 2.21
CA LEU A 5 -12.03 1.89 1.51
C LEU A 5 -12.11 3.40 1.25
N LEU A 6 -11.00 4.12 1.39
CA LEU A 6 -10.94 5.55 1.14
C LEU A 6 -10.13 5.84 -0.12
N VAL A 7 -10.61 6.75 -0.94
CA VAL A 7 -9.91 7.25 -2.12
C VAL A 7 -9.84 8.77 -2.06
N PRO A 8 -8.72 9.34 -1.63
CA PRO A 8 -8.48 10.77 -1.79
C PRO A 8 -8.40 11.12 -3.27
N THR A 9 -9.12 12.15 -3.69
CA THR A 9 -9.15 12.59 -5.08
C THR A 9 -8.93 14.10 -5.23
N ASP A 10 -8.11 14.46 -6.20
CA ASP A 10 -7.95 15.79 -6.75
C ASP A 10 -8.52 15.90 -8.16
N PHE A 11 -9.32 14.87 -8.56
CA PHE A 11 -9.92 14.72 -9.87
C PHE A 11 -8.93 14.50 -11.02
N SER A 12 -7.67 14.18 -10.71
CA SER A 12 -6.66 13.83 -11.71
C SER A 12 -6.83 12.40 -12.23
N GLU A 13 -6.21 12.10 -13.38
CA GLU A 13 -6.21 10.75 -13.98
C GLU A 13 -5.62 9.68 -13.05
N VAL A 14 -4.60 10.03 -12.25
CA VAL A 14 -4.03 9.08 -11.28
C VAL A 14 -4.95 8.85 -10.09
N ALA A 15 -5.74 9.85 -9.66
CA ALA A 15 -6.78 9.66 -8.66
C ALA A 15 -7.90 8.77 -9.19
N GLN A 16 -8.24 8.89 -10.48
CA GLN A 16 -9.20 7.99 -11.14
C GLN A 16 -8.66 6.57 -11.26
N SER A 17 -7.37 6.39 -11.52
CA SER A 17 -6.71 5.08 -11.46
C SER A 17 -6.83 4.47 -10.06
N ALA A 18 -6.55 5.25 -9.01
CA ALA A 18 -6.73 4.80 -7.62
C ALA A 18 -8.18 4.41 -7.31
N MET A 19 -9.15 5.19 -7.80
CA MET A 19 -10.57 4.88 -7.67
C MET A 19 -10.93 3.56 -8.36
N GLN A 20 -10.42 3.31 -9.56
CA GLN A 20 -10.66 2.06 -10.29
C GLN A 20 -10.10 0.85 -9.52
N HIS A 21 -8.88 0.96 -8.97
CA HIS A 21 -8.31 -0.07 -8.11
C HIS A 21 -9.17 -0.31 -6.86
N ALA A 22 -9.61 0.76 -6.18
CA ALA A 22 -10.43 0.67 -4.98
C ALA A 22 -11.79 0.00 -5.25
N ILE A 23 -12.44 0.35 -6.35
CA ILE A 23 -13.75 -0.20 -6.72
C ILE A 23 -13.64 -1.69 -7.06
N LYS A 24 -12.65 -2.09 -7.87
CA LYS A 24 -12.43 -3.50 -8.19
C LYS A 24 -12.04 -4.32 -6.96
N PHE A 25 -11.22 -3.76 -6.09
CA PHE A 25 -10.88 -4.38 -4.80
C PHE A 25 -12.13 -4.54 -3.93
N ALA A 26 -12.94 -3.47 -3.80
CA ALA A 26 -14.17 -3.45 -3.02
C ALA A 26 -15.19 -4.47 -3.50
N GLU A 27 -15.32 -4.67 -4.81
CA GLU A 27 -16.21 -5.67 -5.41
C GLU A 27 -15.86 -7.09 -4.93
N ILE A 28 -14.57 -7.42 -4.88
CA ILE A 28 -14.10 -8.76 -4.47
C ILE A 28 -14.32 -9.00 -2.97
N ILE A 29 -14.04 -8.00 -2.12
CA ILE A 29 -14.15 -8.14 -0.67
C ILE A 29 -15.51 -7.70 -0.10
N ASN A 30 -16.46 -7.30 -0.96
CA ASN A 30 -17.76 -6.74 -0.59
C ASN A 30 -17.63 -5.54 0.37
N ALA A 31 -16.89 -4.52 -0.05
CA ALA A 31 -16.63 -3.30 0.71
C ALA A 31 -17.32 -2.08 0.09
N ASP A 32 -17.43 -1.00 0.87
CA ASP A 32 -17.88 0.32 0.41
C ASP A 32 -16.66 1.18 0.07
N VAL A 33 -16.78 2.04 -0.96
CA VAL A 33 -15.76 3.02 -1.34
C VAL A 33 -16.23 4.43 -1.01
N ILE A 34 -15.35 5.22 -0.38
CA ILE A 34 -15.59 6.61 -0.06
C ILE A 34 -14.57 7.48 -0.79
N LEU A 35 -15.04 8.33 -1.69
CA LEU A 35 -14.22 9.35 -2.34
C LEU A 35 -14.07 10.54 -1.41
N LEU A 36 -12.83 10.90 -1.05
CA LEU A 36 -12.52 12.05 -0.22
C LEU A 36 -11.97 13.19 -1.06
N HIS A 37 -12.60 14.36 -1.01
CA HIS A 37 -11.99 15.59 -1.50
C HIS A 37 -11.84 16.60 -0.38
N VAL A 38 -10.64 17.20 -0.28
CA VAL A 38 -10.33 18.20 0.75
C VAL A 38 -10.26 19.57 0.08
N VAL A 39 -11.05 20.50 0.61
CA VAL A 39 -11.11 21.90 0.16
C VAL A 39 -10.52 22.84 1.20
N SER A 40 -10.04 23.99 0.77
CA SER A 40 -9.44 24.97 1.69
C SER A 40 -10.46 25.85 2.37
N SER A 41 -11.65 26.00 1.80
CA SER A 41 -12.67 26.92 2.29
C SER A 41 -14.09 26.39 2.10
N ARG A 42 -15.05 27.02 2.78
CA ARG A 42 -16.46 26.64 2.71
C ARG A 42 -17.10 26.95 1.36
N GLU A 43 -16.60 27.96 0.69
CA GLU A 43 -17.08 28.41 -0.62
C GLU A 43 -16.84 27.36 -1.72
N GLU A 44 -15.82 26.51 -1.56
CA GLU A 44 -15.44 25.48 -2.52
C GLU A 44 -16.27 24.18 -2.38
N VAL A 45 -17.03 24.03 -1.28
CA VAL A 45 -17.71 22.76 -0.95
C VAL A 45 -18.73 22.35 -1.99
N GLU A 46 -19.55 23.27 -2.50
CA GLU A 46 -20.62 22.92 -3.47
C GLU A 46 -20.02 22.52 -4.82
N GLU A 47 -18.99 23.21 -5.30
CA GLU A 47 -18.26 22.84 -6.51
C GLU A 47 -17.61 21.46 -6.36
N ALA A 48 -17.02 21.18 -5.20
CA ALA A 48 -16.42 19.88 -4.86
C ALA A 48 -17.46 18.75 -4.92
N LYS A 49 -18.66 18.95 -4.37
CA LYS A 49 -19.75 17.97 -4.41
C LYS A 49 -20.21 17.68 -5.85
N GLU A 50 -20.30 18.70 -6.70
CA GLU A 50 -20.65 18.52 -8.12
C GLU A 50 -19.61 17.68 -8.86
N LYS A 51 -18.31 17.95 -8.62
CA LYS A 51 -17.21 17.16 -9.19
C LYS A 51 -17.24 15.72 -8.68
N LEU A 52 -17.42 15.51 -7.38
CA LEU A 52 -17.52 14.18 -6.78
C LEU A 52 -18.71 13.38 -7.33
N THR A 53 -19.84 14.04 -7.63
CA THR A 53 -20.99 13.38 -8.26
C THR A 53 -20.62 12.82 -9.65
N LYS A 54 -19.80 13.54 -10.41
CA LYS A 54 -19.30 13.06 -11.72
C LYS A 54 -18.32 11.89 -11.53
N GLU A 55 -17.45 11.96 -10.54
CA GLU A 55 -16.54 10.85 -10.20
C GLU A 55 -17.30 9.59 -9.77
N ILE A 56 -18.35 9.71 -8.94
CA ILE A 56 -19.21 8.58 -8.57
C ILE A 56 -19.86 7.96 -9.82
N THR A 57 -20.34 8.80 -10.74
CA THR A 57 -20.92 8.33 -12.00
C THR A 57 -19.88 7.57 -12.84
N LEU A 58 -18.65 8.09 -12.93
CA LEU A 58 -17.53 7.40 -13.57
C LEU A 58 -17.21 6.08 -12.85
N GLY A 59 -17.18 6.08 -11.53
CA GLY A 59 -16.96 4.89 -10.72
C GLY A 59 -17.96 3.77 -11.00
N SER A 60 -19.22 4.12 -11.24
CA SER A 60 -20.25 3.14 -11.60
C SER A 60 -19.98 2.42 -12.94
N SER A 61 -19.10 2.96 -13.79
CA SER A 61 -18.66 2.28 -15.02
C SER A 61 -17.62 1.18 -14.75
N PHE A 62 -16.93 1.22 -13.61
CA PHE A 62 -15.94 0.20 -13.21
C PHE A 62 -16.59 -1.01 -12.54
N SER A 63 -17.65 -0.81 -11.76
CA SER A 63 -18.48 -1.86 -11.18
C SER A 63 -19.88 -1.32 -10.85
N SER A 64 -20.89 -2.14 -11.10
CA SER A 64 -22.29 -1.83 -10.73
C SER A 64 -22.68 -2.37 -9.34
N SER A 65 -21.86 -3.21 -8.73
CA SER A 65 -22.14 -3.85 -7.44
C SER A 65 -21.49 -3.13 -6.24
N CYS A 66 -20.49 -2.29 -6.49
CA CYS A 66 -19.80 -1.53 -5.46
C CYS A 66 -20.57 -0.26 -5.07
N ASN A 67 -20.79 -0.07 -3.77
CA ASN A 67 -21.36 1.17 -3.25
C ASN A 67 -20.27 2.23 -3.14
N VAL A 68 -20.41 3.30 -3.94
CA VAL A 68 -19.48 4.44 -3.95
C VAL A 68 -20.18 5.68 -3.40
N THR A 69 -19.61 6.25 -2.37
CA THR A 69 -20.09 7.49 -1.74
C THR A 69 -18.99 8.55 -1.73
N SER A 70 -19.31 9.76 -1.31
CA SER A 70 -18.33 10.85 -1.23
C SER A 70 -18.36 11.58 0.10
N PHE A 71 -17.21 12.14 0.46
CA PHE A 71 -17.02 12.96 1.64
C PHE A 71 -16.18 14.20 1.30
N VAL A 72 -16.65 15.40 1.68
CA VAL A 72 -15.88 16.65 1.52
C VAL A 72 -15.41 17.10 2.89
N ARG A 73 -14.11 17.36 3.01
CA ARG A 73 -13.47 17.91 4.23
C ARG A 73 -12.96 19.32 3.94
N ILE A 74 -13.18 20.25 4.85
CA ILE A 74 -12.51 21.56 4.83
C ILE A 74 -11.25 21.42 5.68
N GLY A 75 -10.07 21.63 5.07
CA GLY A 75 -8.79 21.46 5.77
C GLY A 75 -7.60 21.30 4.82
N ASN A 76 -6.66 20.46 5.23
CA ASN A 76 -5.45 20.13 4.50
C ASN A 76 -5.34 18.61 4.31
N ILE A 77 -5.30 18.14 3.07
CA ILE A 77 -5.29 16.71 2.78
C ILE A 77 -4.16 15.95 3.49
N PHE A 78 -3.02 16.61 3.69
CA PHE A 78 -1.86 15.97 4.31
C PHE A 78 -1.97 15.84 5.84
N GLU A 79 -2.88 16.57 6.45
CA GLU A 79 -3.11 16.55 7.91
C GLU A 79 -4.40 15.78 8.22
N ASP A 80 -5.44 15.96 7.38
CA ASP A 80 -6.77 15.45 7.65
C ASP A 80 -7.03 14.02 7.20
N ILE A 81 -6.23 13.47 6.27
CA ILE A 81 -6.51 12.13 5.68
C ILE A 81 -6.51 11.02 6.74
N GLY A 82 -5.59 11.09 7.70
CA GLY A 82 -5.51 10.13 8.81
C GLY A 82 -6.72 10.25 9.75
N ASP A 83 -7.11 11.48 10.07
CA ASP A 83 -8.25 11.76 10.95
C ASP A 83 -9.56 11.32 10.30
N VAL A 84 -9.76 11.64 9.01
CA VAL A 84 -10.94 11.19 8.24
C VAL A 84 -10.97 9.67 8.16
N ALA A 85 -9.83 9.02 7.95
CA ALA A 85 -9.76 7.57 7.91
C ALA A 85 -10.17 6.94 9.25
N ALA A 86 -9.75 7.52 10.36
CA ALA A 86 -10.15 7.08 11.71
C ALA A 86 -11.63 7.36 12.00
N GLU A 87 -12.11 8.57 11.70
CA GLU A 87 -13.52 8.99 11.88
C GLU A 87 -14.50 8.07 11.14
N LEU A 88 -14.15 7.68 9.90
CA LEU A 88 -15.00 6.87 9.05
C LEU A 88 -14.81 5.36 9.22
N GLY A 89 -13.81 4.93 10.00
CA GLY A 89 -13.46 3.52 10.20
C GLY A 89 -12.93 2.85 8.92
N ILE A 90 -12.01 3.53 8.23
CA ILE A 90 -11.40 3.05 6.99
C ILE A 90 -10.41 1.93 7.27
N SER A 91 -10.42 0.90 6.43
CA SER A 91 -9.51 -0.25 6.53
C SER A 91 -8.30 -0.16 5.60
N LEU A 92 -8.42 0.55 4.47
CA LEU A 92 -7.37 0.69 3.46
C LEU A 92 -7.61 1.97 2.64
N ILE A 93 -6.54 2.68 2.30
CA ILE A 93 -6.58 3.90 1.50
C ILE A 93 -5.94 3.62 0.14
N PHE A 94 -6.63 3.96 -0.95
CA PHE A 94 -6.09 3.93 -2.30
C PHE A 94 -5.75 5.34 -2.74
N MET A 95 -4.48 5.60 -3.04
CA MET A 95 -3.99 6.94 -3.34
C MET A 95 -3.24 6.98 -4.67
N GLY A 96 -3.71 7.81 -5.59
CA GLY A 96 -3.04 8.06 -6.87
C GLY A 96 -1.81 8.96 -6.70
N THR A 97 -0.75 8.67 -7.45
CA THR A 97 0.46 9.50 -7.47
C THR A 97 1.04 9.60 -8.88
N HIS A 98 1.56 10.78 -9.22
CA HIS A 98 2.32 10.98 -10.45
C HIS A 98 3.80 10.58 -10.25
N LYS A 99 4.54 10.30 -11.35
CA LYS A 99 5.98 10.03 -11.33
C LYS A 99 6.78 11.04 -10.51
N ALA A 100 7.89 10.59 -9.97
CA ALA A 100 8.81 11.32 -9.09
C ALA A 100 9.15 12.76 -9.51
N SER A 101 9.18 13.10 -10.81
CA SER A 101 9.47 14.47 -11.28
C SER A 101 8.39 15.49 -10.91
N ARG A 102 7.14 15.05 -10.66
CA ARG A 102 6.05 15.88 -10.13
C ARG A 102 5.83 15.66 -8.63
N TRP A 103 6.13 14.46 -8.13
CA TRP A 103 6.10 14.14 -6.71
C TRP A 103 6.99 15.10 -5.91
N GLN A 104 8.23 15.30 -6.33
CA GLN A 104 9.14 16.24 -5.68
C GLN A 104 8.66 17.70 -5.68
N LYS A 105 7.77 18.08 -6.63
CA LYS A 105 7.23 19.45 -6.72
C LYS A 105 5.86 19.64 -6.09
N LEU A 106 4.98 18.61 -6.09
CA LEU A 106 3.58 18.72 -5.63
C LEU A 106 3.33 18.00 -4.31
N VAL A 107 4.04 16.93 -4.04
CA VAL A 107 3.75 16.06 -2.90
C VAL A 107 4.88 16.02 -1.90
N GLY A 108 6.09 16.52 -2.19
CA GLY A 108 7.21 16.70 -1.27
C GLY A 108 7.27 15.74 -0.08
N SER A 109 8.17 15.91 0.82
CA SER A 109 8.31 15.18 2.09
C SER A 109 7.01 15.06 2.92
N ARG A 110 5.98 15.89 2.65
CA ARG A 110 4.72 15.88 3.41
C ARG A 110 3.80 14.71 3.08
N ALA A 111 3.64 14.31 1.82
CA ALA A 111 2.73 13.19 1.49
C ALA A 111 3.35 11.84 1.85
N ILE A 112 4.66 11.68 1.66
CA ILE A 112 5.35 10.52 2.20
C ILE A 112 5.18 10.49 3.72
N LYS A 113 5.31 11.64 4.38
CA LYS A 113 5.07 11.75 5.81
C LYS A 113 3.64 11.31 6.21
N VAL A 114 2.63 11.64 5.40
CA VAL A 114 1.24 11.17 5.64
C VAL A 114 1.15 9.65 5.48
N ILE A 115 1.71 9.10 4.40
CA ILE A 115 1.74 7.66 4.17
C ILE A 115 2.51 6.96 5.30
N THR A 116 3.64 7.50 5.74
CA THR A 116 4.49 6.91 6.78
C THR A 116 3.95 7.07 8.19
N SER A 117 3.12 8.08 8.46
CA SER A 117 2.56 8.32 9.79
C SER A 117 1.14 7.78 10.00
N SER A 118 0.49 7.31 8.95
CA SER A 118 -0.88 6.80 9.03
C SER A 118 -0.94 5.43 9.70
N VAL A 119 -1.90 5.22 10.57
CA VAL A 119 -2.22 3.90 11.13
C VAL A 119 -2.87 2.98 10.07
N VAL A 120 -3.61 3.58 9.13
CA VAL A 120 -4.28 2.86 8.04
C VAL A 120 -3.29 2.63 6.90
N PRO A 121 -3.18 1.39 6.35
CA PRO A 121 -2.32 1.10 5.22
C PRO A 121 -2.80 1.78 3.93
N PHE A 122 -1.84 1.98 3.00
CA PHE A 122 -2.09 2.57 1.69
C PHE A 122 -1.77 1.59 0.58
N ILE A 123 -2.57 1.58 -0.48
CA ILE A 123 -2.13 1.14 -1.81
C ILE A 123 -1.93 2.40 -2.65
N VAL A 124 -0.69 2.66 -3.01
CA VAL A 124 -0.32 3.80 -3.85
C VAL A 124 -0.26 3.33 -5.30
N THR A 125 -1.04 3.99 -6.17
CA THR A 125 -1.13 3.66 -7.59
C THR A 125 -0.57 4.78 -8.44
N GLN A 126 -0.17 4.45 -9.66
CA GLN A 126 0.14 5.38 -10.72
C GLN A 126 -0.94 5.28 -11.81
N GLU A 127 -0.57 5.46 -13.08
CA GLU A 127 -1.54 5.45 -14.19
C GLU A 127 -1.96 4.03 -14.63
N LYS A 128 -1.26 2.96 -14.18
CA LYS A 128 -1.60 1.57 -14.53
C LYS A 128 -2.91 1.19 -13.83
N LEU A 129 -3.89 0.78 -14.61
CA LEU A 129 -5.15 0.27 -14.08
C LEU A 129 -4.99 -1.17 -13.57
N MET A 130 -5.83 -1.57 -12.63
CA MET A 130 -5.88 -2.95 -12.15
C MET A 130 -6.31 -3.88 -13.28
N ASN A 131 -5.62 -5.01 -13.43
CA ASN A 131 -5.96 -6.07 -14.35
C ASN A 131 -7.32 -6.70 -14.03
N SER A 132 -7.88 -7.47 -14.98
CA SER A 132 -9.15 -8.19 -14.76
C SER A 132 -9.07 -9.20 -13.61
N ASN A 133 -7.90 -9.79 -13.39
CA ASN A 133 -7.67 -10.80 -12.36
C ASN A 133 -7.30 -10.18 -11.00
N GLY A 134 -6.99 -8.87 -10.98
CA GLY A 134 -6.61 -8.15 -9.76
C GLY A 134 -5.10 -8.17 -9.47
N TYR A 135 -4.70 -8.69 -8.32
CA TYR A 135 -3.31 -8.75 -7.88
C TYR A 135 -2.80 -10.21 -7.91
N ASP A 136 -2.52 -10.74 -9.11
CA ASP A 136 -2.08 -12.14 -9.28
C ASP A 136 -0.70 -12.40 -8.69
N ASN A 137 0.25 -11.47 -8.85
CA ASN A 137 1.64 -11.60 -8.41
C ASN A 137 2.02 -10.48 -7.44
N ILE A 138 2.35 -10.85 -6.19
CA ILE A 138 2.71 -9.90 -5.13
C ILE A 138 4.18 -10.08 -4.75
N VAL A 139 5.01 -9.05 -4.95
CA VAL A 139 6.43 -9.04 -4.53
C VAL A 139 6.54 -8.48 -3.11
N VAL A 140 7.19 -9.24 -2.23
CA VAL A 140 7.32 -8.91 -0.80
C VAL A 140 8.79 -8.97 -0.38
N PRO A 141 9.51 -7.84 -0.34
CA PRO A 141 10.83 -7.80 0.22
C PRO A 141 10.79 -8.06 1.73
N LEU A 142 11.73 -8.86 2.22
CA LEU A 142 11.90 -9.19 3.63
C LEU A 142 13.26 -8.66 4.12
N ASP A 143 13.26 -8.14 5.34
CA ASP A 143 14.45 -7.65 6.05
C ASP A 143 14.60 -8.33 7.42
N LEU A 144 15.45 -7.78 8.28
CA LEU A 144 15.68 -8.28 9.64
C LEU A 144 14.72 -7.69 10.68
N ASN A 145 13.89 -6.73 10.30
CA ASN A 145 12.99 -6.05 11.23
C ASN A 145 11.82 -6.96 11.62
N VAL A 146 11.53 -6.99 12.90
CA VAL A 146 10.43 -7.81 13.45
C VAL A 146 9.07 -7.33 12.93
N GLU A 147 8.96 -6.05 12.66
CA GLU A 147 7.78 -5.37 12.12
C GLU A 147 7.39 -5.87 10.73
N THR A 148 8.35 -6.37 9.95
CA THR A 148 8.11 -6.96 8.63
C THR A 148 7.03 -8.06 8.67
N LYS A 149 6.89 -8.75 9.79
CA LYS A 149 5.85 -9.76 9.99
C LYS A 149 4.44 -9.18 9.94
N GLN A 150 4.26 -7.92 10.33
CA GLN A 150 2.93 -7.26 10.34
C GLN A 150 2.37 -7.10 8.92
N LYS A 151 3.21 -6.78 7.93
CA LYS A 151 2.73 -6.66 6.54
C LYS A 151 2.27 -8.00 5.96
N LEU A 152 2.88 -9.13 6.40
CA LEU A 152 2.52 -10.45 5.88
C LEU A 152 1.08 -10.84 6.22
N GLU A 153 0.52 -10.36 7.32
CA GLU A 153 -0.90 -10.60 7.64
C GLU A 153 -1.83 -9.93 6.59
N LEU A 154 -1.53 -8.70 6.21
CA LEU A 154 -2.31 -7.99 5.19
C LEU A 154 -2.06 -8.57 3.80
N VAL A 155 -0.81 -8.89 3.47
CA VAL A 155 -0.45 -9.58 2.21
C VAL A 155 -1.20 -10.90 2.08
N ALA A 156 -1.24 -11.72 3.14
CA ALA A 156 -1.96 -12.99 3.11
C ALA A 156 -3.47 -12.81 2.90
N LYS A 157 -4.08 -11.78 3.50
CA LYS A 157 -5.51 -11.44 3.26
C LYS A 157 -5.74 -11.05 1.80
N ILE A 158 -4.90 -10.18 1.24
CA ILE A 158 -5.00 -9.75 -0.16
C ILE A 158 -4.78 -10.97 -1.08
N ALA A 159 -3.73 -11.75 -0.85
CA ALA A 159 -3.43 -12.93 -1.64
C ALA A 159 -4.56 -13.97 -1.62
N HIS A 160 -5.23 -14.13 -0.48
CA HIS A 160 -6.39 -15.02 -0.38
C HIS A 160 -7.57 -14.53 -1.24
N TYR A 161 -7.85 -13.22 -1.26
CA TYR A 161 -8.94 -12.65 -2.06
C TYR A 161 -8.72 -12.78 -3.57
N PHE A 162 -7.46 -12.68 -4.01
CA PHE A 162 -7.10 -12.67 -5.43
C PHE A 162 -6.48 -13.99 -5.93
N ASP A 163 -6.38 -15.02 -5.09
CA ASP A 163 -5.64 -16.28 -5.36
C ASP A 163 -4.19 -16.03 -5.81
N SER A 164 -3.54 -15.04 -5.23
CA SER A 164 -2.24 -14.52 -5.64
C SER A 164 -1.11 -15.51 -5.38
N GLN A 165 -0.07 -15.43 -6.22
CA GLN A 165 1.27 -15.95 -5.93
C GLN A 165 2.09 -14.87 -5.19
N VAL A 166 2.61 -15.21 -4.01
CA VAL A 166 3.48 -14.31 -3.24
C VAL A 166 4.95 -14.64 -3.48
N HIS A 167 5.73 -13.64 -3.90
CA HIS A 167 7.16 -13.75 -4.18
C HIS A 167 7.95 -13.09 -3.05
N LEU A 168 8.50 -13.90 -2.14
CA LEU A 168 9.32 -13.44 -1.02
C LEU A 168 10.73 -13.15 -1.51
N LEU A 169 11.25 -11.94 -1.29
CA LEU A 169 12.57 -11.50 -1.72
C LEU A 169 13.43 -11.11 -0.53
N THR A 170 14.64 -11.64 -0.44
CA THR A 170 15.65 -11.28 0.57
C THR A 170 16.98 -10.92 -0.08
N ASN A 171 17.74 -10.02 0.57
CA ASN A 171 19.12 -9.77 0.16
C ASN A 171 20.01 -10.99 0.45
N ASP A 172 20.94 -11.27 -0.46
CA ASP A 172 22.13 -12.04 -0.08
C ASP A 172 23.10 -11.11 0.67
N ASN A 173 23.70 -11.59 1.73
CA ASN A 173 24.61 -10.81 2.56
C ASN A 173 25.92 -11.60 2.78
N SER A 174 27.05 -10.89 2.73
CA SER A 174 28.38 -11.50 2.93
C SER A 174 28.63 -11.90 4.39
N ASP A 175 27.93 -11.30 5.35
CA ASP A 175 27.97 -11.69 6.77
C ASP A 175 27.08 -12.92 6.98
N GLU A 176 27.69 -14.04 7.34
CA GLU A 176 27.01 -15.34 7.55
C GLU A 176 25.96 -15.29 8.66
N PHE A 177 26.12 -14.46 9.67
CA PHE A 177 25.13 -14.31 10.74
C PHE A 177 23.88 -13.57 10.22
N ILE A 178 24.07 -12.49 9.48
CA ILE A 178 22.99 -11.74 8.83
C ILE A 178 22.27 -12.62 7.81
N LYS A 179 23.01 -13.30 6.95
CA LYS A 179 22.50 -14.25 5.96
C LYS A 179 21.63 -15.33 6.58
N THR A 180 22.11 -15.92 7.69
CA THR A 180 21.35 -16.95 8.42
C THR A 180 20.03 -16.40 8.98
N LYS A 181 20.02 -15.18 9.51
CA LYS A 181 18.80 -14.53 10.01
C LYS A 181 17.82 -14.20 8.89
N LEU A 182 18.30 -13.66 7.77
CA LEU A 182 17.45 -13.38 6.59
C LEU A 182 16.79 -14.66 6.08
N LYS A 183 17.58 -15.74 5.94
CA LYS A 183 17.06 -17.06 5.54
C LYS A 183 16.02 -17.59 6.53
N ALA A 184 16.26 -17.45 7.84
CA ALA A 184 15.30 -17.86 8.86
C ALA A 184 13.99 -17.06 8.77
N ASN A 185 14.04 -15.74 8.53
CA ASN A 185 12.88 -14.90 8.31
C ASN A 185 12.12 -15.32 7.03
N GLN A 186 12.83 -15.65 5.95
CA GLN A 186 12.23 -16.09 4.70
C GLN A 186 11.49 -17.44 4.88
N VAL A 187 12.12 -18.42 5.53
CA VAL A 187 11.50 -19.70 5.86
C VAL A 187 10.27 -19.52 6.74
N TRP A 188 10.38 -18.64 7.76
CA TRP A 188 9.23 -18.34 8.61
C TRP A 188 8.07 -17.71 7.82
N ALA A 189 8.36 -16.76 6.91
CA ALA A 189 7.36 -16.11 6.08
C ALA A 189 6.69 -17.11 5.12
N SER A 190 7.47 -18.00 4.48
CA SER A 190 6.95 -19.06 3.62
C SER A 190 6.00 -19.98 4.38
N ASN A 191 6.43 -20.50 5.53
CA ASN A 191 5.62 -21.38 6.37
C ASN A 191 4.34 -20.67 6.87
N TYR A 192 4.43 -19.36 7.18
CA TYR A 192 3.25 -18.56 7.55
C TYR A 192 2.23 -18.49 6.41
N LEU A 193 2.68 -18.21 5.19
CA LEU A 193 1.82 -18.14 4.01
C LEU A 193 1.23 -19.52 3.66
N GLU A 194 2.03 -20.58 3.71
CA GLU A 194 1.59 -21.96 3.52
C GLU A 194 0.51 -22.36 4.54
N SER A 195 0.66 -21.94 5.81
CA SER A 195 -0.35 -22.19 6.85
C SER A 195 -1.68 -21.49 6.60
N LYS A 196 -1.74 -20.57 5.64
CA LYS A 196 -2.91 -19.83 5.17
C LYS A 196 -3.37 -20.28 3.78
N ASP A 197 -2.80 -21.36 3.26
CA ASP A 197 -3.04 -21.87 1.90
C ASP A 197 -2.69 -20.87 0.79
N ILE A 198 -1.70 -19.99 1.04
CA ILE A 198 -1.22 -18.99 0.07
C ILE A 198 -0.01 -19.54 -0.68
N LYS A 199 -0.11 -19.55 -2.02
CA LYS A 199 0.98 -19.91 -2.91
C LYS A 199 2.13 -18.91 -2.74
N ASN A 200 3.35 -19.43 -2.55
CA ASN A 200 4.50 -18.55 -2.42
C ASN A 200 5.78 -19.15 -3.00
N SER A 201 6.75 -18.30 -3.28
CA SER A 201 8.10 -18.66 -3.71
C SER A 201 9.12 -17.74 -3.06
N SER A 202 10.34 -18.23 -2.92
CA SER A 202 11.45 -17.53 -2.26
C SER A 202 12.55 -17.18 -3.25
N HIS A 203 12.98 -15.94 -3.24
CA HIS A 203 13.99 -15.38 -4.14
C HIS A 203 15.11 -14.69 -3.35
N LEU A 204 16.29 -14.63 -3.96
CA LEU A 204 17.45 -13.90 -3.43
C LEU A 204 17.81 -12.78 -4.40
N VAL A 205 18.16 -11.62 -3.86
CA VAL A 205 18.75 -10.52 -4.64
C VAL A 205 20.18 -10.91 -4.99
N ASP A 206 20.61 -10.68 -6.24
CA ASP A 206 22.01 -10.87 -6.63
C ASP A 206 22.93 -9.96 -5.79
N GLN A 207 24.11 -10.46 -5.40
CA GLN A 207 25.05 -9.71 -4.55
C GLN A 207 25.51 -8.37 -5.13
N ALA A 208 25.43 -8.22 -6.47
CA ALA A 208 25.79 -7.00 -7.16
C ALA A 208 24.67 -5.93 -7.15
N ASP A 209 23.43 -6.33 -6.85
CA ASP A 209 22.25 -5.46 -6.91
C ASP A 209 21.90 -4.91 -5.51
N SER A 210 21.36 -3.70 -5.46
CA SER A 210 20.68 -3.19 -4.27
C SER A 210 19.33 -3.90 -4.07
N LEU A 211 18.74 -3.79 -2.87
CA LEU A 211 17.39 -4.34 -2.62
C LEU A 211 16.36 -3.75 -3.59
N THR A 212 16.42 -2.44 -3.86
CA THR A 212 15.53 -1.75 -4.80
C THR A 212 15.65 -2.31 -6.21
N GLU A 213 16.88 -2.49 -6.73
CA GLU A 213 17.12 -3.10 -8.04
C GLU A 213 16.60 -4.53 -8.08
N GLY A 214 16.84 -5.31 -7.03
CA GLY A 214 16.31 -6.68 -6.91
C GLY A 214 14.78 -6.72 -6.93
N ILE A 215 14.10 -5.79 -6.23
CA ILE A 215 12.64 -5.68 -6.25
C ILE A 215 12.14 -5.40 -7.67
N PHE A 216 12.74 -4.44 -8.38
CA PHE A 216 12.29 -4.10 -9.73
C PHE A 216 12.60 -5.20 -10.75
N LYS A 217 13.75 -5.86 -10.63
CA LYS A 217 14.12 -7.00 -11.49
C LYS A 217 13.12 -8.14 -11.32
N LEU A 218 12.87 -8.56 -10.07
CA LEU A 218 11.89 -9.60 -9.78
C LEU A 218 10.48 -9.18 -10.21
N SER A 219 10.06 -7.94 -9.92
CA SER A 219 8.74 -7.44 -10.31
C SER A 219 8.50 -7.49 -11.82
N LYS A 220 9.55 -7.22 -12.61
CA LYS A 220 9.49 -7.35 -14.07
C LYS A 220 9.46 -8.81 -14.51
N GLU A 221 10.24 -9.69 -13.85
CA GLU A 221 10.36 -11.10 -14.19
C GLU A 221 9.06 -11.87 -13.97
N VAL A 222 8.35 -11.56 -12.86
CA VAL A 222 7.09 -12.22 -12.49
C VAL A 222 5.84 -11.49 -12.95
N ASP A 223 5.98 -10.38 -13.68
CA ASP A 223 4.89 -9.47 -14.06
C ASP A 223 4.06 -9.05 -12.84
N ALA A 224 4.73 -8.48 -11.84
CA ALA A 224 4.11 -8.15 -10.57
C ALA A 224 2.97 -7.14 -10.70
N ASP A 225 1.89 -7.39 -9.96
CA ASP A 225 0.71 -6.52 -9.87
C ASP A 225 0.70 -5.69 -8.59
N LEU A 226 1.47 -6.10 -7.58
CA LEU A 226 1.60 -5.39 -6.31
C LEU A 226 2.98 -5.60 -5.71
N ILE A 227 3.58 -4.53 -5.17
CA ILE A 227 4.76 -4.61 -4.31
C ILE A 227 4.31 -4.26 -2.89
N ALA A 228 4.67 -5.05 -1.88
CA ALA A 228 4.28 -4.80 -0.49
C ALA A 228 5.51 -4.44 0.35
N ILE A 229 5.57 -3.20 0.83
CA ILE A 229 6.66 -2.71 1.68
C ILE A 229 6.19 -2.37 3.09
N MET A 230 7.12 -2.41 4.03
CA MET A 230 6.94 -1.87 5.36
C MET A 230 7.51 -0.45 5.40
N ASN A 231 6.71 0.49 5.84
CA ASN A 231 7.14 1.85 6.12
C ASN A 231 7.81 1.88 7.48
N LEU A 232 9.12 1.73 7.52
CA LEU A 232 9.89 1.93 8.74
C LEU A 232 10.26 3.42 8.79
N ALA A 233 9.65 4.16 9.74
CA ALA A 233 10.17 5.48 10.09
C ALA A 233 11.56 5.30 10.67
N ASP A 234 12.54 6.09 10.19
CA ASP A 234 13.94 6.01 10.58
C ASP A 234 14.14 6.25 12.09
N GLU A 235 14.14 5.18 12.86
CA GLU A 235 14.85 5.09 14.14
C GLU A 235 15.95 4.03 14.07
N THR A 236 16.63 3.90 12.96
CA THR A 236 17.84 3.09 12.92
C THR A 236 19.01 3.95 13.41
N VAL A 237 19.73 3.40 14.39
CA VAL A 237 20.87 3.94 15.16
C VAL A 237 22.02 4.51 14.29
N LEU A 238 21.90 4.56 12.98
CA LEU A 238 22.91 5.04 12.04
C LEU A 238 22.41 6.03 10.98
N GLY A 239 21.15 6.50 11.00
CA GLY A 239 20.72 7.64 10.19
C GLY A 239 20.90 7.52 8.66
N LEU A 240 20.89 6.32 8.10
CA LEU A 240 21.26 6.07 6.70
C LEU A 240 20.16 5.44 5.83
N TYR A 241 18.97 5.19 6.35
CA TYR A 241 17.80 4.93 5.51
C TYR A 241 17.04 6.23 5.33
N GLU A 242 17.51 7.02 4.39
CA GLU A 242 16.78 8.18 3.90
C GLU A 242 15.41 7.75 3.37
N ASN A 243 14.45 8.65 3.39
CA ASN A 243 13.13 8.55 2.72
C ASN A 243 13.21 8.09 1.24
N SER A 244 14.41 7.92 0.71
CA SER A 244 14.72 7.52 -0.66
C SER A 244 14.20 6.14 -1.05
N PHE A 245 14.28 5.12 -0.17
CA PHE A 245 13.83 3.77 -0.51
C PHE A 245 12.32 3.71 -0.78
N GLN A 246 11.50 4.22 0.15
CA GLN A 246 10.04 4.24 -0.01
C GLN A 246 9.64 5.11 -1.19
N GLU A 247 10.30 6.28 -1.34
CA GLU A 247 10.07 7.18 -2.47
C GLU A 247 10.37 6.50 -3.80
N GLU A 248 11.48 5.79 -3.90
CA GLU A 248 11.90 5.10 -5.10
C GLU A 248 10.95 3.94 -5.46
N ILE A 249 10.54 3.13 -4.46
CA ILE A 249 9.59 2.03 -4.69
C ILE A 249 8.22 2.57 -5.09
N VAL A 250 7.70 3.59 -4.41
CA VAL A 250 6.39 4.19 -4.72
C VAL A 250 6.37 4.87 -6.10
N ALA A 251 7.48 5.48 -6.51
CA ALA A 251 7.62 6.16 -7.78
C ALA A 251 8.15 5.26 -8.92
N ASN A 252 8.09 3.94 -8.76
CA ASN A 252 8.70 2.97 -9.67
C ASN A 252 8.28 3.13 -11.14
N ASP A 253 9.25 2.95 -12.05
CA ASP A 253 9.04 3.10 -13.49
C ASP A 253 8.17 1.98 -14.10
N LEU A 254 8.00 0.86 -13.40
CA LEU A 254 7.14 -0.24 -13.82
C LEU A 254 5.65 0.08 -13.61
N LYS A 255 5.37 1.16 -12.87
CA LYS A 255 4.01 1.58 -12.48
C LYS A 255 3.23 0.50 -11.71
N VAL A 256 3.97 -0.40 -11.04
CA VAL A 256 3.36 -1.41 -10.18
C VAL A 256 2.82 -0.73 -8.93
N PRO A 257 1.56 -0.96 -8.55
CA PRO A 257 1.00 -0.47 -7.29
C PRO A 257 1.82 -0.91 -6.08
N VAL A 258 1.88 -0.06 -5.05
CA VAL A 258 2.67 -0.33 -3.85
C VAL A 258 1.79 -0.31 -2.60
N LEU A 259 1.70 -1.45 -1.92
CA LEU A 259 1.11 -1.55 -0.60
C LEU A 259 2.13 -1.08 0.44
N CYS A 260 1.82 0.03 1.11
CA CYS A 260 2.60 0.62 2.18
C CYS A 260 1.93 0.30 3.52
N VAL A 261 2.58 -0.49 4.36
CA VAL A 261 2.10 -0.85 5.70
C VAL A 261 2.96 -0.17 6.74
N ASN A 262 2.33 0.53 7.68
CA ASN A 262 3.03 1.17 8.79
C ASN A 262 3.12 0.25 10.00
N PRO A 263 4.24 0.23 10.72
CA PRO A 263 4.38 -0.59 11.92
C PRO A 263 3.43 -0.08 13.00
N HIS A 264 2.69 -1.00 13.60
CA HIS A 264 1.99 -0.73 14.85
C HIS A 264 2.95 -0.99 16.01
N PRO A 265 2.94 -0.14 17.07
CA PRO A 265 3.70 -0.42 18.25
C PRO A 265 3.32 -1.82 18.77
N VAL A 266 4.28 -2.72 18.81
CA VAL A 266 4.10 -4.00 19.49
C VAL A 266 4.06 -3.67 20.97
N THR A 267 2.86 -3.42 21.49
CA THR A 267 2.66 -3.38 22.95
C THR A 267 3.10 -4.75 23.46
N LYS A 268 4.24 -4.78 24.15
CA LYS A 268 4.61 -5.93 24.99
C LYS A 268 3.52 -6.03 26.05
N VAL A 269 2.45 -6.72 25.76
CA VAL A 269 1.50 -7.16 26.77
C VAL A 269 2.22 -8.24 27.55
N SER A 270 2.87 -7.82 28.62
CA SER A 270 3.33 -8.72 29.68
C SER A 270 2.13 -9.50 30.17
N GLY A 271 2.07 -10.78 29.79
CA GLY A 271 1.26 -11.79 30.46
C GLY A 271 -0.22 -11.49 30.63
N ILE A 272 -1.01 -11.79 29.64
CA ILE A 272 -2.35 -12.40 29.85
C ILE A 272 -2.63 -13.22 28.58
N LEU A 273 -2.55 -14.53 28.73
CA LEU A 273 -3.19 -15.49 27.85
C LEU A 273 -4.70 -15.23 27.88
N VAL A 274 -5.26 -14.77 26.78
CA VAL A 274 -6.71 -14.85 26.56
C VAL A 274 -6.96 -16.10 25.75
N ARG A 275 -7.75 -16.99 26.35
CA ARG A 275 -8.25 -18.26 25.82
C ARG A 275 -9.07 -18.09 24.55
#